data_601d7af0a0c318fcb5464c6ca43614c4
#
_entry.id   601d7af0a0c318fcb5464c6ca43614c4
#
_cell.length_a   1.000
_cell.length_b   1.000
_cell.length_c   1.000
_cell.angle_alpha   90.00
_cell.angle_beta   90.00
_cell.angle_gamma   90.00
#
_symmetry.space_group_name_H-M   'P 1'
#
loop_
_entity.id
_entity.type
_entity.pdbx_description
1 polymer ?
#
loop_
_entity_poly.entity_id
_entity_poly.type
_entity_poly.pdbx_seq_one_letter_code
_entity_poly.pdbx_strand_id
1 'polypeptide(L)'
;NLLPKLMDRTGIDMWILISREYNEDPVLRNMLPAEWLNARRRTIILFYRDKENNSLDKLAVARYNFGENIISAWDKESEPNQWKRLNQLIEERNPKKIGINFSKHFNIADGIDKTDYDEFIANISKLNREKIVSAQKLATAWIETRTEREMNIFSDIVQITHNIISEAFSSEVIEVGVTTTTDVEWWMRDKVTKMGLETWFHPSVDIQRNEEENQGHLRSFSD
;
A
#
# COMPACT_ATOMS: atom_id res chain seq x y z
N ASN A 1 15.30 7.11 6.80
CA ASN A 1 14.26 7.60 7.70
C ASN A 1 13.19 8.40 6.94
N LEU A 2 12.38 7.71 6.13
CA LEU A 2 11.41 8.33 5.23
C LEU A 2 10.17 8.83 5.99
N LEU A 3 9.56 7.98 6.83
CA LEU A 3 8.26 8.24 7.45
C LEU A 3 8.18 9.55 8.25
N PRO A 4 9.15 9.92 9.11
CA PRO A 4 9.12 11.21 9.80
C PRO A 4 9.03 12.39 8.84
N LYS A 5 9.78 12.36 7.73
CA LYS A 5 9.77 13.42 6.71
C LYS A 5 8.41 13.55 6.04
N LEU A 6 7.76 12.41 5.75
CA LEU A 6 6.43 12.39 5.14
C LEU A 6 5.36 12.91 6.11
N MET A 7 5.43 12.51 7.38
CA MET A 7 4.54 13.00 8.43
C MET A 7 4.71 14.51 8.65
N ASP A 8 5.94 14.99 8.69
CA ASP A 8 6.24 16.43 8.83
C ASP A 8 5.69 17.22 7.62
N ARG A 9 5.87 16.71 6.38
CA ARG A 9 5.38 17.34 5.15
C ARG A 9 3.85 17.41 5.08
N THR A 10 3.17 16.38 5.58
CA THR A 10 1.70 16.31 5.55
C THR A 10 1.04 16.93 6.78
N GLY A 11 1.83 17.25 7.81
CA GLY A 11 1.36 17.84 9.05
C GLY A 11 0.51 16.89 9.90
N ILE A 12 0.66 15.58 9.73
CA ILE A 12 0.01 14.53 10.54
C ILE A 12 0.96 14.11 11.65
N ASP A 13 0.55 14.32 12.90
CA ASP A 13 1.38 13.98 14.06
C ASP A 13 1.23 12.51 14.43
N MET A 14 0.03 11.95 14.29
CA MET A 14 -0.25 10.55 14.55
C MET A 14 -0.91 9.91 13.33
N TRP A 15 -0.38 8.79 12.89
CA TRP A 15 -0.94 8.00 11.81
C TRP A 15 -1.35 6.63 12.33
N ILE A 16 -2.62 6.29 12.19
CA ILE A 16 -3.17 5.02 12.67
C ILE A 16 -3.67 4.24 11.47
N LEU A 17 -3.13 3.03 11.29
CA LEU A 17 -3.58 2.06 10.30
C LEU A 17 -4.34 0.96 11.05
N ILE A 18 -5.55 0.69 10.59
CA ILE A 18 -6.43 -0.33 11.17
C ILE A 18 -6.84 -1.28 10.07
N SER A 19 -6.69 -2.57 10.30
CA SER A 19 -6.90 -3.57 9.28
C SER A 19 -7.36 -4.89 9.87
N ARG A 20 -8.13 -5.67 9.11
CA ARG A 20 -8.50 -7.04 9.46
C ARG A 20 -7.83 -8.06 8.55
N GLU A 21 -7.65 -9.25 9.09
CA GLU A 21 -7.16 -10.40 8.35
C GLU A 21 -8.00 -10.66 7.09
N TYR A 22 -7.35 -10.81 5.94
CA TYR A 22 -7.94 -10.96 4.59
C TYR A 22 -8.65 -9.71 4.03
N ASN A 23 -8.60 -8.59 4.73
CA ASN A 23 -9.09 -7.30 4.25
C ASN A 23 -8.11 -6.21 4.70
N GLU A 24 -6.87 -6.38 4.29
CA GLU A 24 -5.77 -5.52 4.70
C GLU A 24 -5.82 -4.17 3.99
N ASP A 25 -5.63 -3.11 4.78
CA ASP A 25 -5.27 -1.79 4.25
C ASP A 25 -4.03 -1.92 3.34
N PRO A 26 -4.06 -1.43 2.09
CA PRO A 26 -2.95 -1.56 1.15
C PRO A 26 -1.63 -1.01 1.67
N VAL A 27 -1.67 0.04 2.47
CA VAL A 27 -0.48 0.65 3.09
C VAL A 27 0.05 -0.24 4.20
N LEU A 28 -0.83 -0.74 5.08
CA LEU A 28 -0.45 -1.65 6.15
C LEU A 28 0.16 -2.92 5.59
N ARG A 29 -0.40 -3.45 4.50
CA ARG A 29 0.13 -4.64 3.81
C ARG A 29 1.58 -4.47 3.38
N ASN A 30 1.96 -3.27 2.89
CA ASN A 30 3.35 -2.96 2.54
C ASN A 30 4.28 -2.82 3.76
N MET A 31 3.76 -2.78 4.97
CA MET A 31 4.52 -2.69 6.21
C MET A 31 4.66 -4.03 6.92
N LEU A 32 3.96 -5.07 6.44
CA LEU A 32 4.07 -6.41 7.01
C LEU A 32 5.47 -6.99 6.79
N PRO A 33 5.97 -7.82 7.71
CA PRO A 33 7.15 -8.62 7.47
C PRO A 33 7.00 -9.46 6.19
N ALA A 34 8.08 -9.63 5.43
CA ALA A 34 8.05 -10.32 4.14
C ALA A 34 7.56 -11.78 4.22
N GLU A 35 7.72 -12.41 5.38
CA GLU A 35 7.29 -13.79 5.65
C GLU A 35 5.78 -13.89 5.94
N TRP A 36 5.09 -12.76 6.08
CA TRP A 36 3.67 -12.74 6.43
C TRP A 36 2.83 -12.56 5.18
N LEU A 37 1.96 -13.52 4.92
CA LEU A 37 0.99 -13.45 3.82
C LEU A 37 -0.14 -12.44 4.11
N ASN A 38 -0.53 -12.34 5.38
CA ASN A 38 -1.66 -11.53 5.83
C ASN A 38 -1.37 -10.89 7.19
N ALA A 39 -2.07 -9.79 7.48
CA ALA A 39 -2.24 -9.34 8.86
C ALA A 39 -3.00 -10.39 9.68
N ARG A 40 -2.90 -10.34 11.01
CA ARG A 40 -3.58 -11.33 11.85
C ARG A 40 -4.75 -10.69 12.58
N ARG A 41 -5.96 -11.20 12.39
CA ARG A 41 -7.19 -10.71 13.02
C ARG A 41 -7.33 -9.20 12.83
N ARG A 42 -7.64 -8.45 13.89
CA ARG A 42 -7.54 -6.99 13.84
C ARG A 42 -6.13 -6.58 14.24
N THR A 43 -5.48 -5.87 13.33
CA THR A 43 -4.15 -5.30 13.46
C THR A 43 -4.28 -3.78 13.46
N ILE A 44 -3.71 -3.13 14.46
CA ILE A 44 -3.64 -1.67 14.53
C ILE A 44 -2.18 -1.27 14.68
N ILE A 45 -1.70 -0.42 13.77
CA ILE A 45 -0.36 0.17 13.85
C ILE A 45 -0.52 1.67 14.11
N LEU A 46 0.27 2.20 15.01
CA LEU A 46 0.28 3.60 15.38
C LEU A 46 1.69 4.16 15.21
N PHE A 47 1.81 5.21 14.42
CA PHE A 47 3.01 6.04 14.33
C PHE A 47 2.74 7.39 14.97
N TYR A 48 3.59 7.82 15.87
CA TYR A 48 3.50 9.15 16.47
C TYR A 48 4.82 9.91 16.28
N ARG A 49 4.71 11.06 15.63
CA ARG A 49 5.81 11.98 15.36
C ARG A 49 5.91 13.02 16.46
N ASP A 50 6.81 12.83 17.38
CA ASP A 50 7.17 13.85 18.36
C ASP A 50 8.19 14.81 17.76
N LYS A 51 7.74 16.02 17.43
CA LYS A 51 8.60 17.05 16.83
C LYS A 51 9.53 17.70 17.82
N GLU A 52 9.14 17.78 19.09
CA GLU A 52 9.92 18.42 20.15
C GLU A 52 11.17 17.59 20.47
N ASN A 53 10.99 16.27 20.58
CA ASN A 53 12.08 15.34 20.83
C ASN A 53 12.69 14.76 19.54
N ASN A 54 12.21 15.18 18.38
CA ASN A 54 12.60 14.66 17.07
C ASN A 54 12.57 13.13 16.98
N SER A 55 11.57 12.50 17.60
CA SER A 55 11.40 11.04 17.65
C SER A 55 10.18 10.56 16.87
N LEU A 56 10.15 9.26 16.59
CA LEU A 56 9.02 8.56 15.97
C LEU A 56 8.72 7.29 16.76
N ASP A 57 7.57 7.26 17.43
CA ASP A 57 7.05 6.03 18.00
C ASP A 57 6.47 5.15 16.90
N LYS A 58 6.72 3.86 17.01
CA LYS A 58 6.23 2.83 16.09
C LYS A 58 5.64 1.69 16.92
N LEU A 59 4.33 1.72 17.10
CA LEU A 59 3.64 0.85 18.03
C LEU A 59 2.59 0.00 17.32
N ALA A 60 2.40 -1.22 17.83
CA ALA A 60 1.29 -2.08 17.41
C ALA A 60 0.33 -2.28 18.60
N VAL A 61 -0.94 -2.00 18.38
CA VAL A 61 -1.99 -2.49 19.29
C VAL A 61 -2.40 -3.89 18.80
N ALA A 62 -1.47 -4.81 18.97
CA ALA A 62 -1.55 -6.21 18.58
C ALA A 62 -0.79 -7.04 19.61
N ARG A 63 -1.02 -8.36 19.65
CA ARG A 63 -0.37 -9.27 20.61
C ARG A 63 1.08 -9.63 20.26
N TYR A 64 1.61 -9.05 19.18
CA TYR A 64 2.90 -9.40 18.62
C TYR A 64 3.54 -8.16 17.99
N ASN A 65 4.86 -8.19 17.88
CA ASN A 65 5.63 -7.18 17.17
C ASN A 65 5.50 -7.40 15.65
N PHE A 66 5.61 -6.32 14.88
CA PHE A 66 5.79 -6.39 13.44
C PHE A 66 7.27 -6.26 13.10
N GLY A 67 7.92 -7.40 12.92
CA GLY A 67 9.36 -7.46 12.80
C GLY A 67 10.05 -6.85 14.04
N GLU A 68 11.20 -6.25 13.81
CA GLU A 68 12.01 -5.63 14.88
C GLU A 68 11.65 -4.15 15.13
N ASN A 69 10.87 -3.54 14.23
CA ASN A 69 10.73 -2.09 14.19
C ASN A 69 9.42 -1.54 14.76
N ILE A 70 8.35 -2.34 14.82
CA ILE A 70 7.05 -1.93 15.33
C ILE A 70 6.71 -2.82 16.51
N ILE A 71 6.78 -2.24 17.70
CA ILE A 71 6.72 -3.00 18.95
C ILE A 71 5.29 -3.07 19.47
N SER A 72 4.90 -4.24 19.97
CA SER A 72 3.60 -4.42 20.61
C SER A 72 3.50 -3.53 21.86
N ALA A 73 2.45 -2.72 21.90
CA ALA A 73 2.08 -1.86 23.02
C ALA A 73 0.78 -2.30 23.69
N TRP A 74 0.35 -3.54 23.45
CA TRP A 74 -0.89 -4.08 24.00
C TRP A 74 -0.67 -5.42 24.68
N ASP A 75 -0.88 -5.42 25.99
CA ASP A 75 -1.03 -6.64 26.77
C ASP A 75 -2.53 -6.92 26.99
N LYS A 76 -3.03 -7.96 26.32
CA LYS A 76 -4.45 -8.35 26.37
C LYS A 76 -4.86 -8.85 27.75
N GLU A 77 -3.95 -9.39 28.52
CA GLU A 77 -4.27 -9.91 29.85
C GLU A 77 -4.52 -8.78 30.84
N SER A 78 -3.80 -7.65 30.70
CA SER A 78 -3.98 -6.47 31.53
C SER A 78 -5.09 -5.54 31.00
N GLU A 79 -5.30 -5.44 29.70
CA GLU A 79 -6.37 -4.67 29.07
C GLU A 79 -7.01 -5.48 27.93
N PRO A 80 -8.09 -6.21 28.17
CA PRO A 80 -8.74 -7.06 27.17
C PRO A 80 -9.30 -6.29 25.95
N ASN A 81 -9.61 -5.00 26.13
CA ASN A 81 -10.22 -4.17 25.08
C ASN A 81 -9.16 -3.45 24.25
N GLN A 82 -8.96 -3.90 23.00
CA GLN A 82 -7.99 -3.33 22.06
C GLN A 82 -8.25 -1.84 21.78
N TRP A 83 -9.51 -1.44 21.64
CA TRP A 83 -9.89 -0.05 21.39
C TRP A 83 -9.59 0.86 22.58
N LYS A 84 -9.81 0.36 23.79
CA LYS A 84 -9.48 1.11 25.01
C LYS A 84 -7.98 1.34 25.11
N ARG A 85 -7.15 0.30 24.78
CA ARG A 85 -5.70 0.47 24.73
C ARG A 85 -5.28 1.49 23.66
N LEU A 86 -5.88 1.44 22.48
CA LEU A 86 -5.63 2.45 21.45
C LEU A 86 -5.94 3.86 21.93
N ASN A 87 -7.11 4.06 22.56
CA ASN A 87 -7.48 5.38 23.08
C ASN A 87 -6.50 5.88 24.15
N GLN A 88 -6.04 5.02 25.05
CA GLN A 88 -5.00 5.36 26.03
C GLN A 88 -3.70 5.85 25.33
N LEU A 89 -3.23 5.14 24.31
CA LEU A 89 -2.04 5.53 23.56
C LEU A 89 -2.18 6.87 22.83
N ILE A 90 -3.39 7.18 22.36
CA ILE A 90 -3.71 8.48 21.75
C ILE A 90 -3.70 9.59 22.83
N GLU A 91 -4.32 9.35 23.98
CA GLU A 91 -4.38 10.31 25.08
C GLU A 91 -3.01 10.59 25.69
N GLU A 92 -2.18 9.55 25.90
CA GLU A 92 -0.80 9.67 26.37
C GLU A 92 0.05 10.60 25.50
N ARG A 93 -0.20 10.64 24.19
CA ARG A 93 0.58 11.39 23.18
C ARG A 93 -0.05 12.72 22.79
N ASN A 94 -1.33 12.87 23.04
CA ASN A 94 -2.11 14.08 22.76
C ASN A 94 -1.80 14.72 21.37
N PRO A 95 -1.94 13.99 20.25
CA PRO A 95 -1.63 14.51 18.92
C PRO A 95 -2.54 15.69 18.57
N LYS A 96 -2.08 16.56 17.67
CA LYS A 96 -2.88 17.65 17.09
C LYS A 96 -3.73 17.16 15.92
N LYS A 97 -3.19 16.22 15.10
CA LYS A 97 -3.87 15.62 13.97
C LYS A 97 -3.66 14.12 13.93
N ILE A 98 -4.75 13.39 13.81
CA ILE A 98 -4.79 11.94 13.73
C ILE A 98 -5.17 11.56 12.31
N GLY A 99 -4.21 11.02 11.53
CA GLY A 99 -4.44 10.53 10.19
C GLY A 99 -5.00 9.11 10.19
N ILE A 100 -6.09 8.89 9.47
CA ILE A 100 -6.70 7.58 9.21
C ILE A 100 -6.80 7.39 7.70
N ASN A 101 -6.57 6.17 7.22
CA ASN A 101 -6.62 5.86 5.80
C ASN A 101 -8.06 5.75 5.29
N PHE A 102 -8.64 6.89 4.99
CA PHE A 102 -9.85 7.00 4.19
C PHE A 102 -9.67 8.04 3.09
N SER A 103 -10.23 7.78 1.91
CA SER A 103 -10.06 8.63 0.74
C SER A 103 -11.27 8.58 -0.17
N LYS A 104 -11.66 9.74 -0.71
CA LYS A 104 -12.67 9.84 -1.75
C LYS A 104 -12.13 9.56 -3.16
N HIS A 105 -10.82 9.70 -3.35
CA HIS A 105 -10.21 9.77 -4.69
C HIS A 105 -9.22 8.65 -5.00
N PHE A 106 -8.60 8.06 -3.97
CA PHE A 106 -7.54 7.03 -4.14
C PHE A 106 -7.86 5.80 -3.31
N ASN A 107 -8.31 4.74 -3.95
CA ASN A 107 -8.66 3.47 -3.29
C ASN A 107 -7.51 2.89 -2.47
N ILE A 108 -6.27 3.08 -2.94
CA ILE A 108 -5.07 2.60 -2.22
C ILE A 108 -4.84 3.33 -0.88
N ALA A 109 -5.45 4.50 -0.69
CA ALA A 109 -5.40 5.29 0.54
C ALA A 109 -6.73 5.24 1.32
N ASP A 110 -7.68 4.38 0.92
CA ASP A 110 -9.00 4.17 1.51
C ASP A 110 -9.07 2.76 2.12
N GLY A 111 -8.12 2.47 3.03
CA GLY A 111 -7.87 1.12 3.50
C GLY A 111 -8.61 0.71 4.77
N ILE A 112 -9.22 1.65 5.51
CA ILE A 112 -10.02 1.29 6.69
C ILE A 112 -11.40 0.79 6.26
N ASP A 113 -11.81 -0.38 6.76
CA ASP A 113 -13.18 -0.81 6.52
C ASP A 113 -14.20 -0.06 7.39
N LYS A 114 -15.44 -0.05 6.91
CA LYS A 114 -16.55 0.69 7.56
C LYS A 114 -16.76 0.26 9.00
N THR A 115 -16.68 -1.03 9.30
CA THR A 115 -16.93 -1.56 10.64
C THR A 115 -15.84 -1.12 11.61
N ASP A 116 -14.57 -1.24 11.22
CA ASP A 116 -13.46 -0.80 12.06
C ASP A 116 -13.43 0.72 12.24
N TYR A 117 -13.83 1.48 11.21
CA TYR A 117 -13.99 2.92 11.33
C TYR A 117 -15.08 3.28 12.38
N ASP A 118 -16.24 2.65 12.29
CA ASP A 118 -17.34 2.90 13.23
C ASP A 118 -16.98 2.52 14.66
N GLU A 119 -16.34 1.36 14.85
CA GLU A 119 -15.87 0.92 16.16
C GLU A 119 -14.78 1.86 16.70
N PHE A 120 -13.86 2.32 15.88
CA PHE A 120 -12.83 3.30 16.25
C PHE A 120 -13.49 4.60 16.72
N ILE A 121 -14.40 5.16 15.92
CA ILE A 121 -15.11 6.40 16.28
C ILE A 121 -15.93 6.22 17.56
N ALA A 122 -16.57 5.07 17.78
CA ALA A 122 -17.34 4.81 18.99
C ALA A 122 -16.47 4.76 20.26
N ASN A 123 -15.21 4.35 20.15
CA ASN A 123 -14.32 4.12 21.30
C ASN A 123 -13.30 5.23 21.55
N ILE A 124 -13.15 6.19 20.64
CA ILE A 124 -12.26 7.34 20.83
C ILE A 124 -13.01 8.51 21.51
N SER A 125 -12.30 9.30 22.34
CA SER A 125 -12.88 10.46 23.01
C SER A 125 -13.39 11.52 22.00
N LYS A 126 -14.42 12.30 22.40
CA LYS A 126 -14.97 13.36 21.54
C LYS A 126 -13.90 14.35 21.09
N LEU A 127 -13.02 14.75 21.99
CA LEU A 127 -11.92 15.67 21.71
C LEU A 127 -10.98 15.13 20.62
N ASN A 128 -10.65 13.85 20.68
CA ASN A 128 -9.76 13.22 19.70
C ASN A 128 -10.46 12.93 18.37
N ARG A 129 -11.80 12.73 18.34
CA ARG A 129 -12.56 12.63 17.08
C ARG A 129 -12.42 13.88 16.22
N GLU A 130 -12.42 15.05 16.83
CA GLU A 130 -12.29 16.34 16.12
C GLU A 130 -10.90 16.54 15.49
N LYS A 131 -9.90 15.76 15.91
CA LYS A 131 -8.53 15.78 15.35
C LYS A 131 -8.34 14.83 14.17
N ILE A 132 -9.34 13.98 13.87
CA ILE A 132 -9.24 12.98 12.78
C ILE A 132 -9.27 13.66 11.43
N VAL A 133 -8.31 13.31 10.59
CA VAL A 133 -8.20 13.77 9.21
C VAL A 133 -7.90 12.59 8.28
N SER A 134 -8.23 12.73 7.00
CA SER A 134 -7.79 11.77 5.99
C SER A 134 -6.26 11.76 5.88
N ALA A 135 -5.66 10.59 5.99
CA ALA A 135 -4.25 10.38 5.75
C ALA A 135 -3.91 10.20 4.26
N GLN A 136 -4.84 10.43 3.33
CA GLN A 136 -4.67 10.20 1.90
C GLN A 136 -3.30 10.68 1.38
N LYS A 137 -2.92 11.93 1.69
CA LYS A 137 -1.64 12.49 1.23
C LYS A 137 -0.43 11.76 1.79
N LEU A 138 -0.51 11.30 3.05
CA LEU A 138 0.56 10.56 3.70
C LEU A 138 0.65 9.13 3.16
N ALA A 139 -0.50 8.45 3.04
CA ALA A 139 -0.60 7.10 2.49
C ALA A 139 -0.08 7.03 1.05
N THR A 140 -0.54 7.95 0.18
CA THR A 140 -0.06 8.06 -1.19
C THR A 140 1.44 8.34 -1.24
N ALA A 141 1.91 9.31 -0.46
CA ALA A 141 3.34 9.64 -0.40
C ALA A 141 4.20 8.47 0.09
N TRP A 142 3.71 7.67 1.04
CA TRP A 142 4.40 6.46 1.49
C TRP A 142 4.57 5.43 0.37
N ILE A 143 3.52 5.19 -0.40
CA ILE A 143 3.54 4.20 -1.49
C ILE A 143 4.35 4.68 -2.70
N GLU A 144 4.28 5.97 -3.02
CA GLU A 144 4.95 6.54 -4.20
C GLU A 144 6.42 6.83 -4.01
N THR A 145 6.85 7.14 -2.78
CA THR A 145 8.25 7.56 -2.54
C THR A 145 9.16 6.35 -2.52
N ARG A 146 10.16 6.38 -3.37
CA ARG A 146 11.24 5.39 -3.41
C ARG A 146 12.41 5.83 -2.55
N THR A 147 12.98 4.89 -1.84
CA THR A 147 14.25 5.09 -1.13
C THR A 147 15.43 5.02 -2.12
N GLU A 148 16.59 5.52 -1.74
CA GLU A 148 17.81 5.42 -2.54
C GLU A 148 18.15 3.95 -2.88
N ARG A 149 17.93 3.04 -1.93
CA ARG A 149 18.16 1.60 -2.14
C ARG A 149 17.20 1.02 -3.19
N GLU A 150 15.92 1.41 -3.17
CA GLU A 150 14.94 0.99 -4.16
C GLU A 150 15.27 1.58 -5.54
N MET A 151 15.72 2.84 -5.59
CA MET A 151 16.12 3.49 -6.85
C MET A 151 17.32 2.79 -7.53
N ASN A 152 18.25 2.24 -6.76
CA ASN A 152 19.36 1.48 -7.30
C ASN A 152 18.92 0.19 -8.03
N ILE A 153 17.80 -0.40 -7.61
CA ILE A 153 17.24 -1.61 -8.22
C ILE A 153 16.26 -1.25 -9.35
N PHE A 154 15.68 -0.06 -9.29
CA PHE A 154 14.60 0.34 -10.19
C PHE A 154 15.02 0.39 -11.66
N SER A 155 16.26 0.82 -11.94
CA SER A 155 16.81 0.83 -13.29
C SER A 155 16.92 -0.58 -13.90
N ASP A 156 17.26 -1.58 -13.08
CA ASP A 156 17.38 -2.98 -13.55
C ASP A 156 15.99 -3.54 -13.89
N ILE A 157 14.98 -3.21 -13.07
CA ILE A 157 13.58 -3.62 -13.33
C ILE A 157 13.05 -2.97 -14.61
N VAL A 158 13.34 -1.69 -14.84
CA VAL A 158 12.98 -0.99 -16.07
C VAL A 158 13.65 -1.66 -17.28
N GLN A 159 14.94 -2.00 -17.18
CA GLN A 159 15.66 -2.69 -18.26
C GLN A 159 15.06 -4.08 -18.54
N ILE A 160 14.73 -4.85 -17.51
CA ILE A 160 14.05 -6.15 -17.65
C ILE A 160 12.72 -5.97 -18.39
N THR A 161 11.91 -4.98 -18.01
CA THR A 161 10.63 -4.68 -18.67
C THR A 161 10.83 -4.35 -20.16
N HIS A 162 11.79 -3.50 -20.50
CA HIS A 162 12.12 -3.18 -21.88
C HIS A 162 12.57 -4.41 -22.67
N ASN A 163 13.38 -5.28 -22.07
CA ASN A 163 13.83 -6.52 -22.72
C ASN A 163 12.66 -7.46 -23.00
N ILE A 164 11.72 -7.63 -22.05
CA ILE A 164 10.51 -8.43 -22.24
C ILE A 164 9.67 -7.88 -23.40
N ILE A 165 9.46 -6.56 -23.45
CA ILE A 165 8.70 -5.91 -24.52
C ILE A 165 9.41 -6.09 -25.87
N SER A 166 10.71 -5.87 -25.93
CA SER A 166 11.49 -6.02 -27.17
C SER A 166 11.45 -7.45 -27.71
N GLU A 167 11.57 -8.46 -26.83
CA GLU A 167 11.49 -9.87 -27.19
C GLU A 167 10.07 -10.25 -27.64
N ALA A 168 9.04 -9.76 -26.93
CA ALA A 168 7.64 -10.01 -27.25
C ALA A 168 7.25 -9.55 -28.66
N PHE A 169 7.85 -8.45 -29.13
CA PHE A 169 7.60 -7.89 -30.46
C PHE A 169 8.69 -8.28 -31.50
N SER A 170 9.38 -9.37 -31.27
CA SER A 170 10.36 -9.91 -32.22
C SER A 170 9.76 -11.02 -33.09
N SER A 171 10.47 -11.37 -34.16
CA SER A 171 10.16 -12.52 -35.02
C SER A 171 10.38 -13.89 -34.33
N GLU A 172 10.95 -13.91 -33.12
CA GLU A 172 11.07 -15.13 -32.32
C GLU A 172 9.77 -15.47 -31.62
N VAL A 173 8.90 -14.47 -31.40
CA VAL A 173 7.60 -14.60 -30.72
C VAL A 173 6.43 -14.43 -31.68
N ILE A 174 6.54 -13.51 -32.65
CA ILE A 174 5.49 -13.20 -33.61
C ILE A 174 5.75 -13.87 -34.98
N GLU A 175 4.88 -14.82 -35.33
CA GLU A 175 4.74 -15.34 -36.68
C GLU A 175 3.58 -14.62 -37.37
N VAL A 176 3.90 -13.87 -38.44
CA VAL A 176 2.91 -13.03 -39.15
C VAL A 176 1.81 -13.88 -39.76
N GLY A 177 0.55 -13.54 -39.46
CA GLY A 177 -0.63 -14.26 -39.93
C GLY A 177 -1.02 -15.47 -39.09
N VAL A 178 -0.25 -15.77 -38.02
CA VAL A 178 -0.53 -16.89 -37.09
C VAL A 178 -0.66 -16.39 -35.66
N THR A 179 0.32 -15.64 -35.17
CA THR A 179 0.35 -15.17 -33.77
C THR A 179 -0.71 -14.08 -33.54
N THR A 180 -1.56 -14.27 -32.55
CA THR A 180 -2.57 -13.28 -32.12
C THR A 180 -2.01 -12.35 -31.04
N THR A 181 -2.68 -11.22 -30.77
CA THR A 181 -2.34 -10.33 -29.66
C THR A 181 -2.45 -11.06 -28.32
N THR A 182 -3.42 -11.95 -28.17
CA THR A 182 -3.61 -12.78 -26.98
C THR A 182 -2.43 -13.73 -26.74
N ASP A 183 -1.85 -14.31 -27.82
CA ASP A 183 -0.66 -15.16 -27.69
C ASP A 183 0.54 -14.37 -27.15
N VAL A 184 0.72 -13.14 -27.63
CA VAL A 184 1.80 -12.25 -27.16
C VAL A 184 1.58 -11.84 -25.67
N GLU A 185 0.33 -11.56 -25.28
CA GLU A 185 0.00 -11.29 -23.88
C GLU A 185 0.36 -12.47 -22.97
N TRP A 186 -0.05 -13.68 -23.34
CA TRP A 186 0.27 -14.89 -22.58
C TRP A 186 1.76 -15.17 -22.55
N TRP A 187 2.45 -14.97 -23.68
CA TRP A 187 3.90 -15.11 -23.72
C TRP A 187 4.59 -14.17 -22.70
N MET A 188 4.18 -12.89 -22.64
CA MET A 188 4.72 -11.94 -21.66
C MET A 188 4.44 -12.35 -20.22
N ARG A 189 3.22 -12.83 -19.93
CA ARG A 189 2.84 -13.34 -18.60
C ARG A 189 3.70 -14.52 -18.18
N ASP A 190 3.86 -15.47 -19.09
CA ASP A 190 4.72 -16.64 -18.86
C ASP A 190 6.19 -16.26 -18.66
N LYS A 191 6.68 -15.31 -19.44
CA LYS A 191 8.05 -14.81 -19.31
C LYS A 191 8.29 -14.19 -17.94
N VAL A 192 7.38 -13.32 -17.47
CA VAL A 192 7.43 -12.71 -16.13
C VAL A 192 7.43 -13.78 -15.05
N THR A 193 6.53 -14.76 -15.15
CA THR A 193 6.42 -15.87 -14.20
C THR A 193 7.70 -16.73 -14.16
N LYS A 194 8.26 -17.07 -15.34
CA LYS A 194 9.52 -17.84 -15.45
C LYS A 194 10.71 -17.11 -14.84
N MET A 195 10.69 -15.78 -14.83
CA MET A 195 11.70 -14.94 -14.18
C MET A 195 11.49 -14.80 -12.68
N GLY A 196 10.41 -15.36 -12.11
CA GLY A 196 10.07 -15.23 -10.69
C GLY A 196 9.61 -13.80 -10.31
N LEU A 197 9.10 -13.05 -11.29
CA LEU A 197 8.63 -11.68 -11.10
C LEU A 197 7.10 -11.63 -11.05
N GLU A 198 6.58 -10.55 -10.51
CA GLU A 198 5.15 -10.23 -10.45
C GLU A 198 4.88 -8.90 -11.15
N THR A 199 3.65 -8.72 -11.65
CA THR A 199 3.19 -7.47 -12.23
C THR A 199 2.04 -6.88 -11.40
N TRP A 200 1.90 -5.56 -11.43
CA TRP A 200 0.75 -4.88 -10.83
C TRP A 200 -0.56 -5.21 -11.57
N PHE A 201 -0.49 -5.31 -12.90
CA PHE A 201 -1.56 -5.74 -13.79
C PHE A 201 -0.97 -6.53 -14.95
N HIS A 202 -1.80 -7.35 -15.59
CA HIS A 202 -1.35 -8.10 -16.74
C HIS A 202 -1.15 -7.18 -17.95
N PRO A 203 -0.10 -7.40 -18.76
CA PRO A 203 0.08 -6.67 -20.00
C PRO A 203 -1.08 -6.91 -20.95
N SER A 204 -1.42 -5.91 -21.75
CA SER A 204 -2.34 -6.00 -22.88
C SER A 204 -1.58 -5.66 -24.17
N VAL A 205 -2.03 -6.22 -25.28
CA VAL A 205 -1.44 -5.99 -26.60
C VAL A 205 -2.55 -5.63 -27.58
N ASP A 206 -2.39 -4.49 -28.26
CA ASP A 206 -3.33 -4.00 -29.26
C ASP A 206 -2.62 -3.75 -30.59
N ILE A 207 -3.35 -3.90 -31.69
CA ILE A 207 -2.87 -3.56 -33.04
C ILE A 207 -3.65 -2.36 -33.56
N GLN A 208 -2.93 -1.30 -33.88
CA GLN A 208 -3.50 -0.15 -34.61
C GLN A 208 -3.27 -0.34 -36.10
N ARG A 209 -4.34 -0.42 -36.90
CA ARG A 209 -4.28 -0.68 -38.33
C ARG A 209 -4.31 0.59 -39.17
N ASN A 210 -5.07 1.61 -38.74
CA ASN A 210 -5.16 2.91 -39.40
C ASN A 210 -5.64 4.00 -38.43
N GLU A 211 -5.58 5.27 -38.86
CA GLU A 211 -6.00 6.41 -38.02
C GLU A 211 -7.50 6.43 -37.71
N GLU A 212 -8.35 5.88 -38.59
CA GLU A 212 -9.81 5.84 -38.40
C GLU A 212 -10.19 4.85 -37.30
N GLU A 213 -9.41 3.81 -37.08
CA GLU A 213 -9.60 2.84 -35.98
C GLU A 213 -9.10 3.39 -34.65
N ASN A 214 -8.33 4.46 -34.66
CA ASN A 214 -7.79 5.11 -33.47
C ASN A 214 -8.81 6.08 -32.87
N GLN A 215 -9.85 5.58 -32.22
CA GLN A 215 -10.88 6.37 -31.54
C GLN A 215 -10.47 6.81 -30.12
N GLY A 216 -9.18 6.98 -29.85
CA GLY A 216 -8.67 7.39 -28.55
C GLY A 216 -8.68 6.30 -27.49
N HIS A 217 -9.08 5.09 -27.82
CA HIS A 217 -8.97 3.89 -26.98
C HIS A 217 -8.28 2.78 -27.76
N LEU A 218 -7.26 2.20 -27.14
CA LEU A 218 -6.69 0.95 -27.61
C LEU A 218 -7.77 -0.13 -27.58
N ARG A 219 -8.03 -0.79 -28.69
CA ARG A 219 -8.95 -1.92 -28.75
C ARG A 219 -8.14 -3.20 -28.65
N SER A 220 -8.52 -4.06 -27.72
CA SER A 220 -8.03 -5.43 -27.74
C SER A 220 -8.64 -6.17 -28.91
N PHE A 221 -7.80 -6.91 -29.61
CA PHE A 221 -8.26 -7.80 -30.68
C PHE A 221 -8.63 -9.13 -30.06
N SER A 222 -9.87 -9.53 -30.31
CA SER A 222 -10.25 -10.93 -30.24
C SER A 222 -10.07 -11.47 -31.64
N ASP A 223 -9.21 -12.48 -31.86
CA ASP A 223 -9.03 -13.31 -33.04
C ASP A 223 -9.26 -12.63 -34.42
#